data_664455b00a5054e3be19327e0517a097
#
_entry.id   664455b00a5054e3be19327e0517a097
#
_cell.length_a   1.000
_cell.length_b   1.000
_cell.length_c   1.000
_cell.angle_alpha   90.00
_cell.angle_beta   90.00
_cell.angle_gamma   90.00
#
_symmetry.space_group_name_H-M   'P 1'
#
loop_
_entity.id
_entity.type
_entity.pdbx_description
1 polymer ?
#
loop_
_entity_poly.entity_id
_entity_poly.type
_entity_poly.pdbx_seq_one_letter_code
_entity_poly.pdbx_strand_id
1 'polypeptide(L)'
;MKALVISDRSEIYNNVTPVLKEKGFDIIHYKWIIKALDNIEEIQPDVIVLSAGEYPRHWKTLAGFVQSGIGGNDVKMYLYETTPLSEEDHKKAADLGILSFEEFETVVEVNEEHLFRNVDIAYNDNSGLLHLASAKYYEDENVIEVNENITNVSYLKSLTIYDENKVVSLTADVENVTDGITRLKVYQI
;
A
#
# COMPACT_ATOMS: atom_id res chain seq x y z
N MET A 1 8.16 4.19 6.96
CA MET A 1 8.51 2.88 6.35
C MET A 1 10.01 2.82 6.11
N LYS A 2 10.64 1.64 6.20
CA LYS A 2 12.08 1.47 6.03
C LYS A 2 12.38 0.65 4.78
N ALA A 3 13.30 1.12 3.95
CA ALA A 3 13.79 0.37 2.80
C ALA A 3 15.26 -0.01 2.98
N LEU A 4 15.56 -1.29 2.88
CA LEU A 4 16.91 -1.82 2.91
C LEU A 4 17.41 -2.00 1.48
N VAL A 5 18.38 -1.17 1.07
CA VAL A 5 19.02 -1.25 -0.25
C VAL A 5 20.35 -1.97 -0.12
N ILE A 6 20.55 -3.05 -0.87
CA ILE A 6 21.78 -3.87 -0.84
C ILE A 6 22.45 -3.80 -2.21
N SER A 7 23.50 -3.01 -2.31
CA SER A 7 24.32 -2.88 -3.52
C SER A 7 25.67 -2.23 -3.20
N ASP A 8 26.76 -2.71 -3.80
CA ASP A 8 28.07 -2.05 -3.78
C ASP A 8 28.21 -1.02 -4.90
N ARG A 9 27.33 -1.04 -5.89
CA ARG A 9 27.33 -0.10 -7.02
C ARG A 9 26.60 1.19 -6.66
N SER A 10 27.32 2.31 -6.71
CA SER A 10 26.71 3.64 -6.50
C SER A 10 25.64 3.98 -7.54
N GLU A 11 25.75 3.46 -8.75
CA GLU A 11 24.76 3.64 -9.82
C GLU A 11 23.38 3.09 -9.39
N ILE A 12 23.33 1.85 -8.90
CA ILE A 12 22.09 1.22 -8.44
C ILE A 12 21.51 2.00 -7.27
N TYR A 13 22.36 2.33 -6.29
CA TYR A 13 21.93 3.13 -5.14
C TYR A 13 21.32 4.48 -5.57
N ASN A 14 21.95 5.17 -6.52
CA ASN A 14 21.50 6.46 -7.01
C ASN A 14 20.19 6.37 -7.82
N ASN A 15 19.93 5.26 -8.49
CA ASN A 15 18.69 5.04 -9.24
C ASN A 15 17.53 4.64 -8.32
N VAL A 16 17.80 3.75 -7.36
CA VAL A 16 16.78 3.20 -6.46
C VAL A 16 16.35 4.20 -5.37
N THR A 17 17.30 4.93 -4.81
CA THR A 17 17.05 5.79 -3.64
C THR A 17 16.04 6.93 -3.89
N PRO A 18 16.05 7.65 -5.01
CA PRO A 18 15.07 8.71 -5.27
C PRO A 18 13.64 8.16 -5.30
N VAL A 19 13.42 7.04 -5.98
CA VAL A 19 12.11 6.37 -6.10
C VAL A 19 11.56 5.97 -4.72
N LEU A 20 12.41 5.34 -3.91
CA LEU A 20 12.02 4.94 -2.55
C LEU A 20 11.71 6.15 -1.65
N LYS A 21 12.50 7.23 -1.75
CA LYS A 21 12.27 8.47 -0.97
C LYS A 21 10.98 9.18 -1.37
N GLU A 22 10.66 9.22 -2.65
CA GLU A 22 9.42 9.78 -3.16
C GLU A 22 8.20 9.05 -2.59
N LYS A 23 8.33 7.74 -2.38
CA LYS A 23 7.31 6.90 -1.73
C LYS A 23 7.37 6.91 -0.19
N GLY A 24 8.16 7.80 0.41
CA GLY A 24 8.21 8.02 1.87
C GLY A 24 9.03 7.00 2.66
N PHE A 25 9.96 6.28 2.03
CA PHE A 25 10.83 5.34 2.73
C PHE A 25 12.08 6.00 3.33
N ASP A 26 12.43 5.60 4.54
CA ASP A 26 13.73 5.84 5.15
C ASP A 26 14.72 4.79 4.62
N ILE A 27 15.82 5.24 4.02
CA ILE A 27 16.76 4.37 3.33
C ILE A 27 17.88 3.91 4.26
N ILE A 28 18.03 2.60 4.35
CA ILE A 28 19.16 1.93 5.00
C ILE A 28 19.97 1.23 3.91
N HIS A 29 21.25 1.55 3.80
CA HIS A 29 22.10 1.04 2.73
C HIS A 29 23.20 0.14 3.27
N TYR A 30 23.29 -1.05 2.69
CA TYR A 30 24.40 -1.97 2.90
C TYR A 30 25.06 -2.32 1.58
N LYS A 31 26.41 -2.27 1.56
CA LYS A 31 27.19 -2.69 0.40
C LYS A 31 27.26 -4.21 0.27
N TRP A 32 27.18 -4.93 1.36
CA TRP A 32 27.37 -6.36 1.40
C TRP A 32 26.17 -7.08 2.00
N ILE A 33 25.68 -8.05 1.25
CA ILE A 33 24.49 -8.83 1.63
C ILE A 33 24.65 -9.55 2.98
N ILE A 34 25.86 -10.03 3.31
CA ILE A 34 26.12 -10.72 4.57
C ILE A 34 25.88 -9.78 5.75
N LYS A 35 26.37 -8.53 5.67
CA LYS A 35 26.15 -7.54 6.73
C LYS A 35 24.70 -7.07 6.80
N ALA A 36 23.99 -7.06 5.69
CA ALA A 36 22.57 -6.78 5.68
C ALA A 36 21.81 -7.89 6.40
N LEU A 37 22.14 -9.15 6.15
CA LEU A 37 21.57 -10.31 6.83
C LEU A 37 21.81 -10.30 8.34
N ASP A 38 23.02 -9.97 8.77
CA ASP A 38 23.39 -9.92 10.21
C ASP A 38 22.54 -8.90 11.00
N ASN A 39 21.99 -7.89 10.32
CA ASN A 39 21.25 -6.79 10.96
C ASN A 39 19.77 -6.72 10.57
N ILE A 40 19.29 -7.61 9.72
CA ILE A 40 17.93 -7.53 9.16
C ILE A 40 16.85 -7.60 10.23
N GLU A 41 17.06 -8.39 11.28
CA GLU A 41 16.12 -8.50 12.41
C GLU A 41 16.03 -7.21 13.24
N GLU A 42 17.13 -6.46 13.36
CA GLU A 42 17.14 -5.16 14.05
C GLU A 42 16.55 -4.05 13.16
N ILE A 43 16.82 -4.13 11.86
CA ILE A 43 16.34 -3.15 10.87
C ILE A 43 14.82 -3.25 10.75
N GLN A 44 14.30 -4.47 10.60
CA GLN A 44 12.89 -4.74 10.29
C GLN A 44 12.43 -3.88 9.10
N PRO A 45 12.96 -4.15 7.89
CA PRO A 45 12.60 -3.36 6.72
C PRO A 45 11.20 -3.73 6.21
N ASP A 46 10.47 -2.75 5.70
CA ASP A 46 9.22 -2.98 4.97
C ASP A 46 9.51 -3.45 3.53
N VAL A 47 10.62 -2.94 2.98
CA VAL A 47 11.06 -3.26 1.61
C VAL A 47 12.54 -3.56 1.57
N ILE A 48 12.93 -4.57 0.78
CA ILE A 48 14.32 -4.89 0.46
C ILE A 48 14.51 -4.77 -1.05
N VAL A 49 15.50 -3.99 -1.46
CA VAL A 49 15.92 -3.90 -2.87
C VAL A 49 17.36 -4.36 -3.00
N LEU A 50 17.62 -5.29 -3.91
CA LEU A 50 18.96 -5.75 -4.22
C LEU A 50 19.14 -6.03 -5.70
N SER A 51 20.40 -5.98 -6.17
CA SER A 51 20.70 -6.29 -7.56
C SER A 51 20.90 -7.81 -7.76
N ALA A 52 20.09 -8.38 -8.66
CA ALA A 52 20.24 -9.76 -9.07
C ALA A 52 21.60 -10.02 -9.75
N GLY A 53 22.11 -9.04 -10.51
CA GLY A 53 23.40 -9.13 -11.20
C GLY A 53 24.60 -9.11 -10.26
N GLU A 54 24.52 -8.36 -9.14
CA GLU A 54 25.58 -8.33 -8.12
C GLU A 54 25.57 -9.60 -7.25
N TYR A 55 24.38 -10.12 -6.97
CA TYR A 55 24.18 -11.22 -6.02
C TYR A 55 23.40 -12.40 -6.63
N PRO A 56 23.87 -13.00 -7.75
CA PRO A 56 23.08 -13.94 -8.56
C PRO A 56 22.65 -15.21 -7.83
N ARG A 57 23.33 -15.56 -6.76
CA ARG A 57 22.98 -16.74 -5.93
C ARG A 57 22.39 -16.35 -4.59
N HIS A 58 22.83 -15.22 -4.04
CA HIS A 58 22.53 -14.84 -2.67
C HIS A 58 21.10 -14.27 -2.52
N TRP A 59 20.52 -13.67 -3.57
CA TRP A 59 19.17 -13.16 -3.51
C TRP A 59 18.15 -14.27 -3.22
N LYS A 60 18.37 -15.48 -3.75
CA LYS A 60 17.51 -16.65 -3.50
C LYS A 60 17.58 -17.09 -2.02
N THR A 61 18.77 -17.02 -1.45
CA THR A 61 18.99 -17.37 -0.04
C THR A 61 18.36 -16.32 0.88
N LEU A 62 18.55 -15.02 0.57
CA LEU A 62 17.93 -13.92 1.31
C LEU A 62 16.40 -14.02 1.27
N ALA A 63 15.84 -14.31 0.09
CA ALA A 63 14.40 -14.51 -0.08
C ALA A 63 13.86 -15.65 0.81
N GLY A 64 14.58 -16.77 0.88
CA GLY A 64 14.21 -17.87 1.77
C GLY A 64 14.21 -17.47 3.25
N PHE A 65 15.16 -16.65 3.69
CA PHE A 65 15.19 -16.12 5.05
C PHE A 65 14.03 -15.17 5.31
N VAL A 66 13.75 -14.24 4.40
CA VAL A 66 12.62 -13.31 4.52
C VAL A 66 11.29 -14.06 4.58
N GLN A 67 11.08 -15.06 3.74
CA GLN A 67 9.88 -15.90 3.77
C GLN A 67 9.74 -16.69 5.08
N SER A 68 10.84 -17.02 5.75
CA SER A 68 10.79 -17.65 7.08
C SER A 68 10.47 -16.70 8.22
N GLY A 69 10.23 -15.41 7.92
CA GLY A 69 9.90 -14.37 8.89
C GLY A 69 11.11 -13.63 9.46
N ILE A 70 12.33 -13.90 8.97
CA ILE A 70 13.51 -13.15 9.37
C ILE A 70 13.44 -11.74 8.78
N GLY A 71 13.47 -10.74 9.65
CA GLY A 71 13.36 -9.33 9.29
C GLY A 71 11.95 -8.75 9.36
N GLY A 72 10.91 -9.58 9.59
CA GLY A 72 9.51 -9.15 9.71
C GLY A 72 8.53 -10.04 8.95
N ASN A 73 7.23 -9.87 9.21
CA ASN A 73 6.21 -10.76 8.65
C ASN A 73 5.74 -10.39 7.23
N ASP A 74 5.90 -9.14 6.81
CA ASP A 74 5.35 -8.64 5.53
C ASP A 74 6.40 -7.92 4.69
N VAL A 75 7.66 -8.37 4.76
CA VAL A 75 8.76 -7.76 4.03
C VAL A 75 8.65 -8.05 2.54
N LYS A 76 8.54 -7.02 1.73
CA LYS A 76 8.51 -7.13 0.26
C LYS A 76 9.93 -7.08 -0.31
N MET A 77 10.25 -7.98 -1.23
CA MET A 77 11.55 -7.99 -1.92
C MET A 77 11.41 -7.62 -3.39
N TYR A 78 12.35 -6.79 -3.85
CA TYR A 78 12.44 -6.36 -5.24
C TYR A 78 13.84 -6.59 -5.78
N LEU A 79 13.93 -7.09 -7.01
CA LEU A 79 15.18 -7.24 -7.73
C LEU A 79 15.39 -6.08 -8.69
N TYR A 80 16.50 -5.37 -8.51
CA TYR A 80 16.97 -4.39 -9.48
C TYR A 80 17.78 -5.13 -10.56
N GLU A 81 17.30 -5.07 -11.79
CA GLU A 81 17.89 -5.77 -12.93
C GLU A 81 18.77 -4.83 -13.75
N THR A 82 20.07 -5.06 -13.76
CA THR A 82 20.98 -4.41 -14.69
C THR A 82 21.08 -5.15 -16.02
N THR A 83 20.74 -6.43 -16.02
CA THR A 83 20.61 -7.32 -17.17
C THR A 83 19.42 -8.23 -16.93
N PRO A 84 18.66 -8.60 -17.98
CA PRO A 84 17.50 -9.48 -17.81
C PRO A 84 17.87 -10.78 -17.11
N LEU A 85 17.03 -11.22 -16.19
CA LEU A 85 17.14 -12.52 -15.53
C LEU A 85 16.98 -13.65 -16.55
N SER A 86 17.58 -14.82 -16.26
CA SER A 86 17.27 -16.03 -17.01
C SER A 86 15.82 -16.46 -16.77
N GLU A 87 15.23 -17.23 -17.70
CA GLU A 87 13.88 -17.76 -17.53
C GLU A 87 13.71 -18.56 -16.24
N GLU A 88 14.77 -19.31 -15.85
CA GLU A 88 14.80 -20.07 -14.60
C GLU A 88 14.77 -19.14 -13.37
N ASP A 89 15.53 -18.06 -13.41
CA ASP A 89 15.58 -17.08 -12.31
C ASP A 89 14.29 -16.27 -12.22
N HIS A 90 13.68 -15.89 -13.35
CA HIS A 90 12.34 -15.27 -13.37
C HIS A 90 11.29 -16.17 -12.73
N LYS A 91 11.27 -17.46 -13.11
CA LYS A 91 10.34 -18.39 -12.50
C LYS A 91 10.58 -18.53 -11.01
N LYS A 92 11.87 -18.60 -10.60
CA LYS A 92 12.21 -18.71 -9.20
C LYS A 92 11.85 -17.47 -8.39
N ALA A 93 12.02 -16.27 -8.96
CA ALA A 93 11.58 -15.02 -8.33
C ALA A 93 10.06 -15.00 -8.13
N ALA A 94 9.30 -15.37 -9.16
CA ALA A 94 7.85 -15.47 -9.08
C ALA A 94 7.38 -16.49 -8.01
N ASP A 95 7.99 -17.68 -7.98
CA ASP A 95 7.71 -18.72 -6.96
C ASP A 95 7.98 -18.24 -5.53
N LEU A 96 8.92 -17.29 -5.36
CA LEU A 96 9.29 -16.68 -4.09
C LEU A 96 8.55 -15.36 -3.81
N GLY A 97 7.61 -14.95 -4.67
CA GLY A 97 6.87 -13.70 -4.52
C GLY A 97 7.73 -12.44 -4.61
N ILE A 98 8.87 -12.52 -5.32
CA ILE A 98 9.78 -11.40 -5.54
C ILE A 98 9.42 -10.73 -6.85
N LEU A 99 9.32 -9.41 -6.84
CA LEU A 99 8.97 -8.58 -7.98
C LEU A 99 10.21 -7.89 -8.57
N SER A 100 10.12 -7.43 -9.81
CA SER A 100 11.12 -6.54 -10.39
C SER A 100 11.03 -5.15 -9.75
N PHE A 101 12.15 -4.45 -9.64
CA PHE A 101 12.14 -3.06 -9.18
C PHE A 101 11.49 -2.11 -10.21
N GLU A 102 11.47 -2.46 -11.49
CA GLU A 102 10.69 -1.75 -12.51
C GLU A 102 9.18 -1.83 -12.21
N GLU A 103 8.71 -2.96 -11.70
CA GLU A 103 7.32 -3.07 -11.23
C GLU A 103 7.07 -2.20 -9.99
N PHE A 104 8.05 -2.01 -9.12
CA PHE A 104 7.97 -1.05 -8.01
C PHE A 104 7.95 0.41 -8.48
N GLU A 105 8.63 0.74 -9.56
CA GLU A 105 8.59 2.07 -10.19
C GLU A 105 7.27 2.31 -10.90
N THR A 106 6.81 1.30 -11.67
CA THR A 106 5.58 1.36 -12.49
C THR A 106 4.32 1.00 -11.70
N VAL A 107 4.44 0.17 -10.69
CA VAL A 107 3.53 0.22 -9.57
C VAL A 107 3.86 1.58 -8.88
N VAL A 108 3.33 2.65 -9.47
CA VAL A 108 2.32 3.35 -8.71
C VAL A 108 1.50 2.23 -8.05
N GLU A 109 1.94 1.72 -6.88
CA GLU A 109 0.98 1.49 -5.87
C GLU A 109 0.25 2.82 -5.83
N VAL A 110 -0.83 2.79 -6.49
CA VAL A 110 -2.09 3.02 -5.84
C VAL A 110 -2.25 1.99 -4.69
N ASN A 111 -1.33 1.91 -3.77
CA ASN A 111 -1.47 2.23 -2.40
C ASN A 111 -1.48 3.76 -2.34
N GLU A 112 -2.41 4.30 -3.04
CA GLU A 112 -3.49 4.89 -2.29
C GLU A 112 -3.97 3.80 -1.30
N GLU A 113 -3.31 3.71 -0.18
CA GLU A 113 -4.07 4.01 1.03
C GLU A 113 -4.74 5.30 0.65
N HIS A 114 -5.91 5.17 0.01
CA HIS A 114 -6.87 6.24 -0.07
C HIS A 114 -6.91 6.68 1.37
N LEU A 115 -6.26 7.84 1.63
CA LEU A 115 -6.11 8.31 2.99
C LEU A 115 -7.54 8.52 3.45
N PHE A 116 -8.15 7.40 3.88
CA PHE A 116 -9.51 7.47 4.38
C PHE A 116 -9.45 7.91 5.83
N ARG A 117 -10.37 8.74 6.19
CA ARG A 117 -10.67 9.05 7.58
C ARG A 117 -11.81 8.15 8.04
N ASN A 118 -11.64 7.53 9.20
CA ASN A 118 -12.76 6.90 9.86
C ASN A 118 -13.70 8.00 10.34
N VAL A 119 -14.95 7.94 9.93
CA VAL A 119 -15.98 8.90 10.26
C VAL A 119 -17.25 8.17 10.69
N ASP A 120 -18.06 8.83 11.51
CA ASP A 120 -19.41 8.39 11.76
C ASP A 120 -20.35 9.25 10.91
N ILE A 121 -21.27 8.59 10.23
CA ILE A 121 -22.26 9.24 9.38
C ILE A 121 -23.65 9.11 10.01
N ALA A 122 -24.45 10.14 9.83
CA ALA A 122 -25.88 10.13 10.15
C ALA A 122 -26.68 10.39 8.88
N TYR A 123 -27.63 9.54 8.56
CA TYR A 123 -28.50 9.71 7.40
C TYR A 123 -29.93 9.30 7.71
N ASN A 124 -30.89 9.88 7.00
CA ASN A 124 -32.29 9.49 7.09
C ASN A 124 -32.65 8.56 5.93
N ASP A 125 -33.36 7.49 6.23
CA ASP A 125 -33.96 6.65 5.20
C ASP A 125 -35.23 7.31 4.60
N ASN A 126 -35.84 6.62 3.64
CA ASN A 126 -37.07 7.10 2.98
C ASN A 126 -38.27 7.24 3.92
N SER A 127 -38.26 6.59 5.09
CA SER A 127 -39.30 6.72 6.13
C SER A 127 -39.06 7.92 7.05
N GLY A 128 -37.89 8.57 6.94
CA GLY A 128 -37.43 9.64 7.81
C GLY A 128 -36.75 9.14 9.09
N LEU A 129 -36.51 7.82 9.22
CA LEU A 129 -35.79 7.26 10.35
C LEU A 129 -34.30 7.60 10.24
N LEU A 130 -33.74 8.12 11.34
CA LEU A 130 -32.30 8.40 11.45
C LEU A 130 -31.50 7.14 11.68
N HIS A 131 -30.50 6.93 10.84
CA HIS A 131 -29.51 5.88 10.94
C HIS A 131 -28.15 6.47 11.26
N LEU A 132 -27.34 5.75 12.05
CA LEU A 132 -25.95 6.07 12.35
C LEU A 132 -25.09 4.89 11.91
N ALA A 133 -24.04 5.16 11.19
CA ALA A 133 -23.10 4.13 10.73
C ALA A 133 -21.66 4.64 10.77
N SER A 134 -20.73 3.75 11.05
CA SER A 134 -19.31 4.04 10.88
C SER A 134 -18.91 3.81 9.43
N ALA A 135 -18.10 4.70 8.89
CA ALA A 135 -17.75 4.75 7.49
C ALA A 135 -16.29 5.16 7.27
N LYS A 136 -15.81 4.94 6.05
CA LYS A 136 -14.52 5.43 5.58
C LYS A 136 -14.75 6.56 4.58
N TYR A 137 -14.19 7.73 4.86
CA TYR A 137 -14.27 8.88 3.95
C TYR A 137 -12.95 9.06 3.19
N TYR A 138 -13.01 8.91 1.89
CA TYR A 138 -11.93 9.13 0.93
C TYR A 138 -12.05 10.56 0.40
N GLU A 139 -11.31 11.48 1.02
CA GLU A 139 -11.45 12.92 0.79
C GLU A 139 -11.04 13.28 -0.65
N ASP A 140 -10.01 12.67 -1.18
CA ASP A 140 -9.49 12.94 -2.53
C ASP A 140 -10.48 12.50 -3.63
N GLU A 141 -11.21 11.42 -3.39
CA GLU A 141 -12.25 10.94 -4.32
C GLU A 141 -13.62 11.57 -4.09
N ASN A 142 -13.83 12.22 -2.95
CA ASN A 142 -15.15 12.62 -2.46
C ASN A 142 -16.10 11.42 -2.37
N VAL A 143 -15.64 10.31 -1.79
CA VAL A 143 -16.39 9.06 -1.65
C VAL A 143 -16.42 8.64 -0.19
N ILE A 144 -17.57 8.12 0.25
CA ILE A 144 -17.74 7.49 1.56
C ILE A 144 -18.11 6.03 1.33
N GLU A 145 -17.40 5.12 1.98
CA GLU A 145 -17.73 3.69 2.02
C GLU A 145 -18.33 3.33 3.37
N VAL A 146 -19.52 2.76 3.32
CA VAL A 146 -20.29 2.32 4.49
C VAL A 146 -20.41 0.80 4.43
N ASN A 147 -20.03 0.10 5.50
CA ASN A 147 -20.17 -1.35 5.60
C ASN A 147 -21.62 -1.77 5.92
N GLU A 148 -22.56 -1.18 5.25
CA GLU A 148 -23.98 -1.46 5.34
C GLU A 148 -24.62 -1.40 3.97
N ASN A 149 -25.70 -2.15 3.80
CA ASN A 149 -26.46 -2.16 2.56
C ASN A 149 -27.52 -1.05 2.58
N ILE A 150 -27.16 0.12 2.08
CA ILE A 150 -28.06 1.28 2.02
C ILE A 150 -28.88 1.21 0.72
N THR A 151 -29.77 0.23 0.61
CA THR A 151 -30.59 0.02 -0.59
C THR A 151 -31.95 0.73 -0.54
N ASN A 152 -32.40 1.14 0.64
CA ASN A 152 -33.73 1.73 0.83
C ASN A 152 -33.75 3.26 0.70
N VAL A 153 -32.65 3.85 0.25
CA VAL A 153 -32.52 5.29 0.06
C VAL A 153 -32.48 5.57 -1.42
N SER A 154 -33.58 6.08 -1.96
CA SER A 154 -33.64 6.49 -3.37
C SER A 154 -32.74 7.71 -3.63
N TYR A 155 -32.51 8.54 -2.63
CA TYR A 155 -31.63 9.71 -2.68
C TYR A 155 -31.21 10.11 -1.26
N LEU A 156 -29.91 9.99 -0.94
CA LEU A 156 -29.34 10.66 0.22
C LEU A 156 -29.18 12.14 -0.10
N LYS A 157 -30.11 12.94 0.35
CA LYS A 157 -30.04 14.39 0.14
C LYS A 157 -29.14 15.11 1.13
N SER A 158 -28.88 14.51 2.29
CA SER A 158 -27.98 15.07 3.29
C SER A 158 -27.32 13.97 4.11
N LEU A 159 -26.02 14.12 4.31
CA LEU A 159 -25.17 13.24 5.11
C LEU A 159 -24.42 14.13 6.11
N THR A 160 -24.41 13.72 7.37
CA THR A 160 -23.60 14.40 8.38
C THR A 160 -22.40 13.52 8.70
N ILE A 161 -21.20 14.07 8.53
CA ILE A 161 -19.94 13.41 8.86
C ILE A 161 -19.44 14.00 10.18
N TYR A 162 -19.16 13.16 11.15
CA TYR A 162 -18.58 13.54 12.43
C TYR A 162 -17.09 13.18 12.37
N ASP A 163 -16.23 14.17 12.22
CA ASP A 163 -14.79 14.04 12.41
C ASP A 163 -14.46 14.45 13.85
N GLU A 164 -13.33 14.03 14.39
CA GLU A 164 -12.89 14.31 15.77
C GLU A 164 -13.01 15.80 16.16
N ASN A 165 -12.98 16.70 15.20
CA ASN A 165 -13.03 18.14 15.41
C ASN A 165 -14.10 18.90 14.60
N LYS A 166 -14.90 18.22 13.77
CA LYS A 166 -15.78 18.90 12.82
C LYS A 166 -17.00 18.08 12.45
N VAL A 167 -18.17 18.70 12.52
CA VAL A 167 -19.40 18.18 11.91
C VAL A 167 -19.59 18.88 10.58
N VAL A 168 -19.67 18.12 9.50
CA VAL A 168 -19.87 18.65 8.14
C VAL A 168 -21.14 18.05 7.58
N SER A 169 -22.00 18.90 7.03
CA SER A 169 -23.17 18.44 6.27
C SER A 169 -22.80 18.41 4.79
N LEU A 170 -22.99 17.25 4.17
CA LEU A 170 -22.67 17.00 2.77
C LEU A 170 -23.91 16.44 2.08
N THR A 171 -24.01 16.66 0.77
CA THR A 171 -24.98 15.96 -0.07
C THR A 171 -24.29 14.74 -0.66
N ALA A 172 -24.98 13.61 -0.66
CA ALA A 172 -24.42 12.38 -1.21
C ALA A 172 -25.45 11.59 -2.04
N ASP A 173 -24.99 10.94 -3.08
CA ASP A 173 -25.74 9.99 -3.88
C ASP A 173 -25.16 8.59 -3.75
N VAL A 174 -26.00 7.56 -3.78
CA VAL A 174 -25.54 6.17 -3.83
C VAL A 174 -24.93 5.90 -5.20
N GLU A 175 -23.64 5.65 -5.25
CA GLU A 175 -22.91 5.32 -6.48
C GLU A 175 -23.07 3.85 -6.84
N ASN A 176 -22.79 2.96 -5.89
CA ASN A 176 -23.01 1.52 -6.04
C ASN A 176 -23.18 0.84 -4.68
N VAL A 177 -23.66 -0.40 -4.73
CA VAL A 177 -23.76 -1.32 -3.57
C VAL A 177 -23.20 -2.67 -4.02
N THR A 178 -22.12 -3.13 -3.41
CA THR A 178 -21.45 -4.39 -3.75
C THR A 178 -20.99 -5.07 -2.47
N ASP A 179 -21.31 -6.36 -2.35
CA ASP A 179 -20.86 -7.22 -1.22
C ASP A 179 -21.16 -6.68 0.19
N GLY A 180 -22.27 -5.96 0.35
CA GLY A 180 -22.67 -5.38 1.64
C GLY A 180 -21.99 -4.05 1.96
N ILE A 181 -21.23 -3.49 1.01
CA ILE A 181 -20.61 -2.16 1.10
C ILE A 181 -21.36 -1.22 0.18
N THR A 182 -21.77 -0.08 0.70
CA THR A 182 -22.34 1.02 -0.09
C THR A 182 -21.29 2.11 -0.30
N ARG A 183 -21.06 2.50 -1.55
CA ARG A 183 -20.26 3.67 -1.93
C ARG A 183 -21.18 4.86 -2.18
N LEU A 184 -20.89 5.95 -1.51
CA LEU A 184 -21.62 7.21 -1.60
C LEU A 184 -20.72 8.27 -2.22
N LYS A 185 -21.12 8.83 -3.36
CA LYS A 185 -20.45 10.00 -3.94
C LYS A 185 -20.90 11.24 -3.20
N VAL A 186 -19.94 12.03 -2.71
CA VAL A 186 -20.20 13.19 -1.85
C VAL A 186 -19.98 14.48 -2.62
N TYR A 187 -20.85 15.45 -2.37
CA TYR A 187 -20.78 16.78 -2.95
C TYR A 187 -20.72 17.81 -1.81
N GLN A 188 -19.72 18.67 -1.84
CA GLN A 188 -19.70 19.83 -0.94
C GLN A 188 -20.77 20.83 -1.38
N ILE A 189 -21.53 21.31 -0.40
CA ILE A 189 -22.49 22.40 -0.58
C ILE A 189 -21.76 23.74 -0.44
#